data_9f76c61b3af7f801a5f4e1ff73b7c006
#
_entry.id   9f76c61b3af7f801a5f4e1ff73b7c006
#
_cell.length_a   1.000
_cell.length_b   1.000
_cell.length_c   1.000
_cell.angle_alpha   90.00
_cell.angle_beta   90.00
_cell.angle_gamma   90.00
#
_symmetry.space_group_name_H-M   'P 1'
#
loop_
_entity.id
_entity.type
_entity.pdbx_description
1 polymer ?
#
loop_
_entity_poly.entity_id
_entity_poly.type
_entity_poly.pdbx_seq_one_letter_code
_entity_poly.pdbx_strand_id
1 'polypeptide(L)'
;MSGNADTIVALSTPPGAGLRAVVRLSGSRAVEIGGALPGAVTFRAPRTYTREDLVEIHLPASPPLVDRLLRTLLDRGARPARPGEFTLRAFLNGRIDLAQAEAVEQLISAEGEEDRRAALDQLEGSFSRALGDIEETILNLCADTEAAIDFVDQDIEILPPETAVARSRAALEALRALLGQTAARSVSDSRPTVALCGPPNAGKSALFNALSGSDAIVSGIPGSTRDVLSAEIDAGLPVRLLDGPGEQDAPGLDGEAVARSRDALRRADLLLFVVDASDAERALPLEPRGRPAILVLNKSDRSRDESVRSRFRLREAVWTSARTGEGLADLRRRLGSLLTLDEPGRAAGRFRVTVRQRALLREAESALDRAAGASAGMGLEFTAADLRAALSALGGISGRASDEDLLDRIFSRFCLGK
;
A
#
# COMPACT_ATOMS: atom_id res chain seq x y z
N MET A 1 -20.00 -7.90 7.91
CA MET A 1 -19.55 -6.52 8.21
C MET A 1 -20.61 -5.87 9.06
N SER A 2 -20.44 -5.86 10.39
CA SER A 2 -21.33 -5.14 11.30
C SER A 2 -21.07 -3.65 11.10
N GLY A 3 -22.10 -2.90 10.65
CA GLY A 3 -22.00 -1.45 10.50
C GLY A 3 -21.48 -0.84 11.79
N ASN A 4 -20.51 0.07 11.68
CA ASN A 4 -19.92 0.79 12.79
C ASN A 4 -21.01 1.59 13.49
N ALA A 5 -21.64 1.00 14.52
CA ALA A 5 -22.72 1.63 15.29
C ALA A 5 -22.18 2.76 16.20
N ASP A 6 -20.88 2.97 16.25
CA ASP A 6 -20.20 3.93 17.10
C ASP A 6 -20.04 5.31 16.44
N THR A 7 -19.94 6.33 17.27
CA THR A 7 -19.69 7.70 16.84
C THR A 7 -18.27 8.11 17.22
N ILE A 8 -17.51 8.54 16.25
CA ILE A 8 -16.12 8.99 16.42
C ILE A 8 -16.02 10.49 16.52
N VAL A 9 -14.98 10.96 17.22
CA VAL A 9 -14.68 12.38 17.39
C VAL A 9 -13.18 12.64 17.25
N ALA A 10 -12.80 13.72 16.57
CA ALA A 10 -11.45 14.23 16.57
C ALA A 10 -11.37 15.74 16.32
N LEU A 11 -10.25 16.33 16.69
CA LEU A 11 -9.85 17.67 16.23
C LEU A 11 -9.41 17.56 14.77
N SER A 12 -10.08 18.29 13.86
CA SER A 12 -9.83 18.26 12.41
C SER A 12 -8.93 19.41 11.93
N THR A 13 -8.59 20.36 12.78
CA THR A 13 -7.61 21.43 12.52
C THR A 13 -6.29 21.09 13.20
N PRO A 14 -5.16 21.69 12.76
CA PRO A 14 -3.89 21.51 13.44
C PRO A 14 -4.00 21.85 14.93
N PRO A 15 -3.32 21.12 15.82
CA PRO A 15 -3.33 21.40 17.25
C PRO A 15 -2.57 22.70 17.54
N GLY A 16 -2.98 23.42 18.58
CA GLY A 16 -2.32 24.65 19.03
C GLY A 16 -3.26 25.83 19.16
N ALA A 17 -2.71 26.98 19.55
CA ALA A 17 -3.44 28.23 19.64
C ALA A 17 -3.64 28.86 18.26
N GLY A 18 -4.83 29.37 17.98
CA GLY A 18 -5.15 29.97 16.69
C GLY A 18 -6.54 30.64 16.71
N LEU A 19 -6.95 31.15 15.55
CA LEU A 19 -8.25 31.82 15.44
C LEU A 19 -9.43 30.85 15.55
N ARG A 20 -9.32 29.65 14.96
CA ARG A 20 -10.43 28.69 14.84
C ARG A 20 -9.96 27.26 14.93
N ALA A 21 -10.66 26.47 15.74
CA ALA A 21 -10.58 25.01 15.77
C ALA A 21 -11.89 24.41 15.29
N VAL A 22 -11.81 23.21 14.69
CA VAL A 22 -12.95 22.42 14.26
C VAL A 22 -12.83 21.03 14.88
N VAL A 23 -13.79 20.66 15.72
CA VAL A 23 -13.94 19.31 16.23
C VAL A 23 -15.04 18.63 15.42
N ARG A 24 -14.73 17.46 14.85
CA ARG A 24 -15.62 16.72 13.96
C ARG A 24 -16.08 15.43 14.63
N LEU A 25 -17.38 15.14 14.47
CA LEU A 25 -17.98 13.85 14.83
C LEU A 25 -18.56 13.19 13.58
N SER A 26 -18.50 11.87 13.50
CA SER A 26 -19.18 11.08 12.47
C SER A 26 -19.74 9.79 13.07
N GLY A 27 -20.95 9.42 12.68
CA GLY A 27 -21.62 8.21 13.11
C GLY A 27 -23.10 8.41 13.41
N SER A 28 -23.80 7.33 13.73
CA SER A 28 -25.25 7.31 13.90
C SER A 28 -25.77 8.24 15.00
N ARG A 29 -24.97 8.51 16.03
CA ARG A 29 -25.31 9.38 17.16
C ARG A 29 -24.62 10.75 17.12
N ALA A 30 -23.94 11.11 16.01
CA ALA A 30 -23.18 12.35 15.94
C ALA A 30 -24.04 13.59 16.25
N VAL A 31 -25.27 13.62 15.72
CA VAL A 31 -26.21 14.73 15.93
C VAL A 31 -26.76 14.77 17.34
N GLU A 32 -27.08 13.62 17.93
CA GLU A 32 -27.50 13.53 19.33
C GLU A 32 -26.42 14.04 20.29
N ILE A 33 -25.18 13.62 20.06
CA ILE A 33 -24.03 13.92 20.92
C ILE A 33 -23.58 15.37 20.82
N GLY A 34 -23.47 15.91 19.59
CA GLY A 34 -22.82 17.18 19.31
C GLY A 34 -23.71 18.28 18.72
N GLY A 35 -24.83 17.90 18.10
CA GLY A 35 -25.60 18.82 17.25
C GLY A 35 -26.23 20.02 17.95
N ALA A 36 -26.48 19.93 19.26
CA ALA A 36 -27.03 21.03 20.06
C ALA A 36 -25.99 21.92 20.75
N LEU A 37 -24.66 21.63 20.53
CA LEU A 37 -23.60 22.41 21.15
C LEU A 37 -23.37 23.73 20.43
N PRO A 38 -22.94 24.80 21.16
CA PRO A 38 -22.59 26.07 20.53
C PRO A 38 -21.54 25.90 19.43
N GLY A 39 -21.79 26.51 18.28
CA GLY A 39 -20.89 26.44 17.13
C GLY A 39 -21.03 25.15 16.30
N ALA A 40 -22.01 24.31 16.61
CA ALA A 40 -22.25 23.07 15.86
C ALA A 40 -22.95 23.34 14.52
N VAL A 41 -22.41 22.70 13.48
CA VAL A 41 -23.01 22.61 12.14
C VAL A 41 -23.25 21.14 11.84
N THR A 42 -24.49 20.80 11.50
CA THR A 42 -24.91 19.42 11.29
C THR A 42 -25.12 19.13 9.81
N PHE A 43 -24.54 18.03 9.36
CA PHE A 43 -24.71 17.49 8.02
C PHE A 43 -25.36 16.10 8.11
N ARG A 44 -26.38 15.85 7.30
CA ARG A 44 -27.13 14.59 7.33
C ARG A 44 -26.65 13.62 6.25
N ALA A 45 -26.59 12.35 6.62
CA ALA A 45 -26.37 11.26 5.70
C ALA A 45 -27.41 11.28 4.55
N PRO A 46 -27.08 10.83 3.34
CA PRO A 46 -25.76 10.37 2.88
C PRO A 46 -24.87 11.49 2.29
N ARG A 47 -25.32 12.76 2.35
CA ARG A 47 -24.64 13.92 1.71
C ARG A 47 -23.55 14.49 2.62
N THR A 48 -22.68 13.64 3.15
CA THR A 48 -21.56 13.99 4.04
C THR A 48 -20.27 13.38 3.55
N TYR A 49 -19.16 13.76 4.14
CA TYR A 49 -17.85 13.20 3.79
C TYR A 49 -17.79 11.69 4.03
N THR A 50 -18.30 11.23 5.15
CA THR A 50 -18.29 9.81 5.55
C THR A 50 -19.53 9.03 5.09
N ARG A 51 -20.52 9.70 4.48
CA ARG A 51 -21.89 9.21 4.24
C ARG A 51 -22.65 8.81 5.51
N GLU A 52 -22.14 9.18 6.67
CA GLU A 52 -22.83 9.08 7.97
C GLU A 52 -23.33 10.46 8.39
N ASP A 53 -24.14 10.56 9.46
CA ASP A 53 -24.42 11.86 10.10
C ASP A 53 -23.10 12.45 10.59
N LEU A 54 -22.87 13.74 10.32
CA LEU A 54 -21.64 14.43 10.62
C LEU A 54 -21.93 15.76 11.30
N VAL A 55 -21.17 16.07 12.36
CA VAL A 55 -21.26 17.34 13.06
C VAL A 55 -19.87 17.97 13.11
N GLU A 56 -19.78 19.24 12.77
CA GLU A 56 -18.59 20.05 12.95
C GLU A 56 -18.89 21.14 13.99
N ILE A 57 -18.08 21.17 15.04
CA ILE A 57 -18.21 22.17 16.12
C ILE A 57 -17.04 23.15 15.96
N HIS A 58 -17.41 24.38 15.67
CA HIS A 58 -16.47 25.48 15.46
C HIS A 58 -16.29 26.28 16.74
N LEU A 59 -15.04 26.45 17.19
CA LEU A 59 -14.69 27.15 18.41
C LEU A 59 -13.36 27.92 18.24
N PRO A 60 -13.03 28.89 19.13
CA PRO A 60 -11.70 29.46 19.17
C PRO A 60 -10.64 28.37 19.39
N ALA A 61 -9.51 28.43 18.65
CA ALA A 61 -8.42 27.47 18.79
C ALA A 61 -7.64 27.73 20.09
N SER A 62 -8.25 27.38 21.20
CA SER A 62 -7.67 27.42 22.55
C SER A 62 -7.54 25.99 23.06
N PRO A 63 -6.33 25.47 23.35
CA PRO A 63 -6.16 24.10 23.80
C PRO A 63 -7.07 23.72 24.98
N PRO A 64 -7.23 24.53 26.04
CA PRO A 64 -8.15 24.18 27.13
C PRO A 64 -9.62 24.07 26.72
N LEU A 65 -10.06 24.88 25.74
CA LEU A 65 -11.44 24.81 25.23
C LEU A 65 -11.66 23.57 24.38
N VAL A 66 -10.69 23.24 23.52
CA VAL A 66 -10.71 22.03 22.69
C VAL A 66 -10.73 20.77 23.57
N ASP A 67 -9.83 20.68 24.56
CA ASP A 67 -9.79 19.56 25.50
C ASP A 67 -11.09 19.40 26.28
N ARG A 68 -11.67 20.50 26.77
CA ARG A 68 -12.93 20.47 27.47
C ARG A 68 -14.06 19.96 26.56
N LEU A 69 -14.10 20.45 25.31
CA LEU A 69 -15.09 20.00 24.33
C LEU A 69 -14.93 18.51 24.03
N LEU A 70 -13.71 18.04 23.74
CA LEU A 70 -13.45 16.63 23.47
C LEU A 70 -13.88 15.74 24.64
N ARG A 71 -13.51 16.07 25.88
CA ARG A 71 -13.99 15.34 27.09
C ARG A 71 -15.51 15.28 27.16
N THR A 72 -16.18 16.42 26.97
CA THR A 72 -17.66 16.47 26.98
C THR A 72 -18.27 15.53 25.95
N LEU A 73 -17.69 15.45 24.76
CA LEU A 73 -18.18 14.58 23.68
C LEU A 73 -17.91 13.09 23.96
N LEU A 74 -16.76 12.78 24.58
CA LEU A 74 -16.43 11.44 25.04
C LEU A 74 -17.38 10.98 26.15
N ASP A 75 -17.65 11.83 27.14
CA ASP A 75 -18.60 11.55 28.24
C ASP A 75 -20.03 11.32 27.73
N ARG A 76 -20.40 11.89 26.58
CA ARG A 76 -21.67 11.67 25.89
C ARG A 76 -21.70 10.41 25.03
N GLY A 77 -20.61 9.63 24.98
CA GLY A 77 -20.54 8.34 24.31
C GLY A 77 -19.94 8.36 22.91
N ALA A 78 -19.28 9.45 22.50
CA ALA A 78 -18.36 9.38 21.37
C ALA A 78 -17.07 8.67 21.78
N ARG A 79 -16.35 8.09 20.82
CA ARG A 79 -14.96 7.62 21.07
C ARG A 79 -13.96 8.41 20.22
N PRO A 80 -12.69 8.44 20.63
CA PRO A 80 -11.65 9.05 19.80
C PRO A 80 -11.54 8.35 18.44
N ALA A 81 -11.42 9.14 17.39
CA ALA A 81 -11.12 8.60 16.06
C ALA A 81 -9.67 8.10 15.98
N ARG A 82 -9.46 7.01 15.23
CA ARG A 82 -8.12 6.59 14.84
C ARG A 82 -7.57 7.50 13.72
N PRO A 83 -6.26 7.52 13.48
CA PRO A 83 -5.70 8.17 12.30
C PRO A 83 -6.41 7.70 11.03
N GLY A 84 -6.80 8.63 10.15
CA GLY A 84 -7.47 8.34 8.89
C GLY A 84 -8.89 7.77 8.98
N GLU A 85 -9.49 7.65 10.16
CA GLU A 85 -10.76 6.92 10.31
C GLU A 85 -11.95 7.57 9.60
N PHE A 86 -12.00 8.89 9.49
CA PHE A 86 -13.05 9.55 8.70
C PHE A 86 -12.95 9.20 7.21
N THR A 87 -11.73 9.16 6.68
CA THR A 87 -11.48 8.78 5.29
C THR A 87 -11.71 7.28 5.06
N LEU A 88 -11.35 6.44 6.04
CA LEU A 88 -11.68 5.01 6.02
C LEU A 88 -13.21 4.80 5.95
N ARG A 89 -14.00 5.52 6.75
CA ARG A 89 -15.46 5.44 6.70
C ARG A 89 -16.02 5.94 5.36
N ALA A 90 -15.44 6.99 4.80
CA ALA A 90 -15.80 7.45 3.46
C ALA A 90 -15.56 6.37 2.39
N PHE A 91 -14.46 5.63 2.48
CA PHE A 91 -14.17 4.49 1.63
C PHE A 91 -15.14 3.32 1.88
N LEU A 92 -15.29 2.87 3.12
CA LEU A 92 -16.18 1.74 3.48
C LEU A 92 -17.64 2.00 3.08
N ASN A 93 -18.09 3.24 3.18
CA ASN A 93 -19.44 3.66 2.79
C ASN A 93 -19.54 3.98 1.27
N GLY A 94 -18.51 3.72 0.48
CA GLY A 94 -18.52 3.89 -0.97
C GLY A 94 -18.60 5.36 -1.45
N ARG A 95 -18.16 6.32 -0.62
CA ARG A 95 -18.06 7.74 -1.02
C ARG A 95 -16.90 7.96 -1.97
N ILE A 96 -15.79 7.31 -1.69
CA ILE A 96 -14.52 7.34 -2.43
C ILE A 96 -13.99 5.91 -2.56
N ASP A 97 -13.19 5.64 -3.56
CA ASP A 97 -12.41 4.40 -3.65
C ASP A 97 -11.05 4.53 -2.92
N LEU A 98 -10.27 3.44 -2.91
CA LEU A 98 -8.98 3.42 -2.20
C LEU A 98 -7.94 4.34 -2.84
N ALA A 99 -7.94 4.46 -4.18
CA ALA A 99 -7.04 5.38 -4.89
C ALA A 99 -7.36 6.84 -4.57
N GLN A 100 -8.65 7.19 -4.49
CA GLN A 100 -9.10 8.51 -4.04
C GLN A 100 -8.79 8.76 -2.55
N ALA A 101 -8.91 7.73 -1.70
CA ALA A 101 -8.52 7.84 -0.30
C ALA A 101 -7.02 8.14 -0.16
N GLU A 102 -6.15 7.42 -0.90
CA GLU A 102 -4.72 7.72 -0.92
C GLU A 102 -4.43 9.13 -1.47
N ALA A 103 -5.24 9.63 -2.42
CA ALA A 103 -5.12 10.99 -2.95
C ALA A 103 -5.44 12.07 -1.89
N VAL A 104 -6.32 11.80 -0.91
CA VAL A 104 -6.54 12.71 0.23
C VAL A 104 -5.24 12.91 1.04
N GLU A 105 -4.51 11.83 1.31
CA GLU A 105 -3.23 11.90 2.01
C GLU A 105 -2.19 12.65 1.17
N GLN A 106 -2.14 12.37 -0.14
CA GLN A 106 -1.24 13.07 -1.07
C GLN A 106 -1.52 14.58 -1.12
N LEU A 107 -2.80 14.97 -1.13
CA LEU A 107 -3.18 16.37 -1.13
C LEU A 107 -2.74 17.13 0.13
N ILE A 108 -2.83 16.47 1.30
CA ILE A 108 -2.43 17.06 2.58
C ILE A 108 -0.92 17.23 2.67
N SER A 109 -0.17 16.28 2.11
CA SER A 109 1.30 16.27 2.15
C SER A 109 1.96 16.84 0.89
N ALA A 110 1.18 17.43 -0.03
CA ALA A 110 1.72 18.07 -1.22
C ALA A 110 2.55 19.29 -0.87
N GLU A 111 3.79 19.35 -1.36
CA GLU A 111 4.71 20.48 -1.13
C GLU A 111 4.73 21.44 -2.32
N GLY A 112 4.39 20.95 -3.51
CA GLY A 112 4.38 21.73 -4.73
C GLY A 112 2.99 21.84 -5.34
N GLU A 113 2.82 22.89 -6.16
CA GLU A 113 1.55 23.14 -6.88
C GLU A 113 1.22 22.02 -7.87
N GLU A 114 2.22 21.38 -8.47
CA GLU A 114 2.02 20.23 -9.38
C GLU A 114 1.50 19.01 -8.64
N ASP A 115 2.09 18.68 -7.48
CA ASP A 115 1.64 17.55 -6.66
C ASP A 115 0.23 17.80 -6.11
N ARG A 116 -0.05 19.04 -5.70
CA ARG A 116 -1.39 19.45 -5.26
C ARG A 116 -2.44 19.27 -6.38
N ARG A 117 -2.13 19.69 -7.60
CA ARG A 117 -3.03 19.54 -8.75
C ARG A 117 -3.25 18.08 -9.10
N ALA A 118 -2.19 17.28 -9.15
CA ALA A 118 -2.28 15.86 -9.44
C ALA A 118 -3.12 15.12 -8.38
N ALA A 119 -2.92 15.43 -7.09
CA ALA A 119 -3.71 14.86 -6.00
C ALA A 119 -5.19 15.26 -6.09
N LEU A 120 -5.50 16.51 -6.44
CA LEU A 120 -6.89 16.95 -6.67
C LEU A 120 -7.53 16.21 -7.85
N ASP A 121 -6.83 16.09 -8.98
CA ASP A 121 -7.33 15.39 -10.19
C ASP A 121 -7.61 13.91 -9.86
N GLN A 122 -6.76 13.27 -9.05
CA GLN A 122 -6.99 11.90 -8.58
C GLN A 122 -8.16 11.81 -7.59
N LEU A 123 -8.29 12.77 -6.66
CA LEU A 123 -9.42 12.82 -5.73
C LEU A 123 -10.74 13.01 -6.45
N GLU A 124 -10.78 13.74 -7.56
CA GLU A 124 -11.93 13.89 -8.47
C GLU A 124 -12.22 12.61 -9.28
N GLY A 125 -11.41 11.57 -9.12
CA GLY A 125 -11.61 10.23 -9.67
C GLY A 125 -11.15 10.06 -11.12
N SER A 126 -10.29 10.94 -11.65
CA SER A 126 -9.76 10.80 -13.01
C SER A 126 -8.95 9.52 -13.19
N PHE A 127 -8.09 9.17 -12.21
CA PHE A 127 -7.32 7.94 -12.21
C PHE A 127 -8.22 6.70 -12.04
N SER A 128 -9.20 6.78 -11.13
CA SER A 128 -10.15 5.69 -10.86
C SER A 128 -11.02 5.36 -12.08
N ARG A 129 -11.44 6.39 -12.84
CA ARG A 129 -12.16 6.17 -14.11
C ARG A 129 -11.29 5.48 -15.15
N ALA A 130 -10.06 5.98 -15.38
CA ALA A 130 -9.15 5.37 -16.34
C ALA A 130 -8.80 3.91 -15.98
N LEU A 131 -8.69 3.60 -14.68
CA LEU A 131 -8.48 2.25 -14.18
C LEU A 131 -9.73 1.38 -14.40
N GLY A 132 -10.91 1.92 -14.09
CA GLY A 132 -12.20 1.23 -14.23
C GLY A 132 -12.51 0.82 -15.67
N ASP A 133 -12.20 1.66 -16.65
CA ASP A 133 -12.38 1.35 -18.08
C ASP A 133 -11.52 0.12 -18.50
N ILE A 134 -10.30 0.01 -17.96
CA ILE A 134 -9.42 -1.12 -18.22
C ILE A 134 -9.93 -2.36 -17.48
N GLU A 135 -10.32 -2.23 -16.19
CA GLU A 135 -10.91 -3.33 -15.40
C GLU A 135 -12.14 -3.91 -16.10
N GLU A 136 -13.06 -3.06 -16.61
CA GLU A 136 -14.27 -3.50 -17.31
C GLU A 136 -13.92 -4.26 -18.59
N THR A 137 -12.94 -3.76 -19.36
CA THR A 137 -12.47 -4.44 -20.57
C THR A 137 -11.94 -5.83 -20.27
N ILE A 138 -11.13 -5.98 -19.20
CA ILE A 138 -10.56 -7.27 -18.80
C ILE A 138 -11.66 -8.18 -18.23
N LEU A 139 -12.59 -7.64 -17.44
CA LEU A 139 -13.71 -8.39 -16.85
C LEU A 139 -14.58 -9.01 -17.93
N ASN A 140 -14.95 -8.25 -18.95
CA ASN A 140 -15.73 -8.74 -20.08
C ASN A 140 -14.99 -9.82 -20.86
N LEU A 141 -13.68 -9.63 -21.08
CA LEU A 141 -12.86 -10.66 -21.74
C LEU A 141 -12.73 -11.92 -20.89
N CYS A 142 -12.60 -11.79 -19.57
CA CYS A 142 -12.55 -12.93 -18.64
C CYS A 142 -13.85 -13.71 -18.68
N ALA A 143 -15.01 -13.04 -18.63
CA ALA A 143 -16.31 -13.68 -18.71
C ALA A 143 -16.52 -14.44 -20.03
N ASP A 144 -16.14 -13.84 -21.17
CA ASP A 144 -16.23 -14.48 -22.49
C ASP A 144 -15.29 -15.71 -22.56
N THR A 145 -14.09 -15.59 -21.95
CA THR A 145 -13.11 -16.69 -21.92
C THR A 145 -13.61 -17.86 -21.06
N GLU A 146 -14.19 -17.57 -19.89
CA GLU A 146 -14.78 -18.59 -19.01
C GLU A 146 -15.99 -19.27 -19.69
N ALA A 147 -16.85 -18.49 -20.33
CA ALA A 147 -17.96 -19.06 -21.11
C ALA A 147 -17.45 -19.98 -22.25
N ALA A 148 -16.38 -19.59 -22.94
CA ALA A 148 -15.79 -20.41 -24.00
C ALA A 148 -15.19 -21.73 -23.46
N ILE A 149 -14.68 -21.74 -22.22
CA ILE A 149 -14.19 -22.95 -21.55
C ILE A 149 -15.36 -23.88 -21.17
N ASP A 150 -16.44 -23.32 -20.61
CA ASP A 150 -17.58 -24.09 -20.11
C ASP A 150 -18.39 -24.76 -21.27
N PHE A 151 -18.38 -24.15 -22.47
CA PHE A 151 -19.14 -24.63 -23.63
C PHE A 151 -18.28 -25.29 -24.70
N VAL A 152 -17.08 -25.73 -24.37
CA VAL A 152 -16.14 -26.40 -25.29
C VAL A 152 -16.75 -27.64 -25.98
N ASP A 153 -17.68 -28.35 -25.33
CA ASP A 153 -18.35 -29.55 -25.87
C ASP A 153 -19.54 -29.22 -26.78
N GLN A 154 -19.85 -27.96 -27.02
CA GLN A 154 -20.94 -27.54 -27.90
C GLN A 154 -20.37 -27.00 -29.22
N ASP A 155 -21.03 -27.28 -30.35
CA ASP A 155 -20.64 -26.80 -31.70
C ASP A 155 -20.76 -25.25 -31.85
N ILE A 156 -20.51 -24.49 -30.78
CA ILE A 156 -20.59 -23.02 -30.74
C ILE A 156 -19.25 -22.47 -30.32
N GLU A 157 -18.54 -21.83 -31.22
CA GLU A 157 -17.31 -21.11 -30.90
C GLU A 157 -17.65 -19.73 -30.30
N ILE A 158 -17.67 -19.61 -28.95
CA ILE A 158 -18.01 -18.37 -28.23
C ILE A 158 -16.89 -17.34 -28.38
N LEU A 159 -15.63 -17.75 -28.24
CA LEU A 159 -14.47 -16.88 -28.31
C LEU A 159 -13.31 -17.59 -29.02
N PRO A 160 -12.99 -17.24 -30.27
CA PRO A 160 -11.81 -17.74 -30.95
C PRO A 160 -10.53 -17.38 -30.17
N PRO A 161 -9.55 -18.32 -30.03
CA PRO A 161 -8.32 -18.06 -29.27
C PRO A 161 -7.54 -16.83 -29.74
N GLU A 162 -7.51 -16.59 -31.06
CA GLU A 162 -6.90 -15.40 -31.64
C GLU A 162 -7.59 -14.09 -31.23
N THR A 163 -8.92 -14.14 -31.05
CA THR A 163 -9.69 -12.99 -30.56
C THR A 163 -9.40 -12.72 -29.09
N ALA A 164 -9.29 -13.78 -28.27
CA ALA A 164 -8.88 -13.65 -26.86
C ALA A 164 -7.49 -13.01 -26.73
N VAL A 165 -6.51 -13.45 -27.52
CA VAL A 165 -5.16 -12.90 -27.57
C VAL A 165 -5.17 -11.43 -28.04
N ALA A 166 -5.94 -11.12 -29.10
CA ALA A 166 -6.03 -9.75 -29.63
C ALA A 166 -6.64 -8.78 -28.60
N ARG A 167 -7.73 -9.20 -27.92
CA ARG A 167 -8.37 -8.41 -26.85
C ARG A 167 -7.47 -8.24 -25.63
N SER A 168 -6.73 -9.28 -25.23
CA SER A 168 -5.71 -9.22 -24.16
C SER A 168 -4.62 -8.21 -24.50
N ARG A 169 -4.17 -8.19 -25.76
CA ARG A 169 -3.17 -7.22 -26.25
C ARG A 169 -3.69 -5.80 -26.21
N ALA A 170 -4.94 -5.57 -26.60
CA ALA A 170 -5.56 -4.24 -26.52
C ALA A 170 -5.66 -3.74 -25.07
N ALA A 171 -6.04 -4.62 -24.13
CA ALA A 171 -6.07 -4.29 -22.70
C ALA A 171 -4.65 -3.98 -22.15
N LEU A 172 -3.64 -4.74 -22.59
CA LEU A 172 -2.23 -4.50 -22.24
C LEU A 172 -1.74 -3.14 -22.75
N GLU A 173 -2.08 -2.77 -23.99
CA GLU A 173 -1.72 -1.47 -24.56
C GLU A 173 -2.38 -0.31 -23.80
N ALA A 174 -3.66 -0.45 -23.44
CA ALA A 174 -4.37 0.53 -22.62
C ALA A 174 -3.72 0.69 -21.23
N LEU A 175 -3.35 -0.42 -20.59
CA LEU A 175 -2.65 -0.39 -19.30
C LEU A 175 -1.26 0.24 -19.42
N ARG A 176 -0.50 -0.06 -20.47
CA ARG A 176 0.79 0.57 -20.74
C ARG A 176 0.68 2.07 -20.99
N ALA A 177 -0.38 2.50 -21.70
CA ALA A 177 -0.67 3.91 -21.89
C ALA A 177 -0.98 4.62 -20.56
N LEU A 178 -1.75 3.99 -19.65
CA LEU A 178 -2.01 4.51 -18.32
C LEU A 178 -0.72 4.57 -17.51
N LEU A 179 0.10 3.52 -17.49
CA LEU A 179 1.42 3.50 -16.84
C LEU A 179 2.32 4.63 -17.34
N GLY A 180 2.29 4.90 -18.65
CA GLY A 180 3.02 6.03 -19.26
C GLY A 180 2.59 7.41 -18.75
N GLN A 181 1.38 7.54 -18.23
CA GLN A 181 0.85 8.77 -17.63
C GLN A 181 1.09 8.86 -16.12
N THR A 182 1.64 7.81 -15.49
CA THR A 182 1.94 7.82 -14.07
C THR A 182 3.35 8.34 -13.81
N ALA A 183 3.49 9.20 -12.81
CA ALA A 183 4.76 9.56 -12.21
C ALA A 183 4.78 9.12 -10.76
N ALA A 184 5.99 8.93 -10.24
CA ALA A 184 6.14 8.73 -8.82
C ALA A 184 5.74 9.97 -8.05
N ARG A 185 5.21 9.74 -6.86
CA ARG A 185 5.11 10.80 -5.87
C ARG A 185 6.53 11.28 -5.53
N SER A 186 6.80 12.58 -5.65
CA SER A 186 8.00 13.17 -5.07
C SER A 186 7.91 12.99 -3.56
N VAL A 187 8.83 12.22 -2.99
CA VAL A 187 8.84 11.91 -1.56
C VAL A 187 9.57 13.04 -0.86
N SER A 188 8.84 14.10 -0.52
CA SER A 188 9.33 15.02 0.49
C SER A 188 8.87 14.52 1.85
N ASP A 189 9.79 14.27 2.73
CA ASP A 189 9.70 13.92 4.15
C ASP A 189 9.32 12.49 4.60
N SER A 190 8.68 11.63 3.84
CA SER A 190 8.59 10.21 4.21
C SER A 190 9.53 9.36 3.36
N ARG A 191 10.78 9.23 3.81
CA ARG A 191 11.76 8.30 3.20
C ARG A 191 11.14 6.92 3.07
N PRO A 192 11.20 6.27 1.88
CA PRO A 192 10.68 4.93 1.71
C PRO A 192 11.26 4.01 2.78
N THR A 193 10.41 3.21 3.38
CA THR A 193 10.82 2.29 4.45
C THR A 193 10.95 0.89 3.88
N VAL A 194 12.14 0.33 4.02
CA VAL A 194 12.48 -1.04 3.60
C VAL A 194 12.71 -1.88 4.84
N ALA A 195 12.00 -2.98 4.99
CA ALA A 195 12.16 -3.86 6.15
C ALA A 195 12.77 -5.20 5.75
N LEU A 196 13.75 -5.65 6.54
CA LEU A 196 14.31 -6.98 6.43
C LEU A 196 13.42 -7.99 7.16
N CYS A 197 13.09 -9.08 6.48
CA CYS A 197 12.36 -10.20 7.07
C CYS A 197 12.96 -11.53 6.59
N GLY A 198 12.57 -12.64 7.20
CA GLY A 198 13.07 -13.97 6.86
C GLY A 198 13.45 -14.79 8.09
N PRO A 199 13.83 -16.07 7.89
CA PRO A 199 14.10 -17.01 8.97
C PRO A 199 15.25 -16.57 9.89
N PRO A 200 15.32 -17.12 11.11
CA PRO A 200 16.47 -16.95 11.99
C PRO A 200 17.77 -17.38 11.29
N ASN A 201 18.87 -16.71 11.61
CA ASN A 201 20.21 -17.00 11.08
C ASN A 201 20.40 -16.83 9.56
N ALA A 202 19.42 -16.27 8.83
CA ALA A 202 19.56 -15.90 7.41
C ALA A 202 20.57 -14.76 7.19
N GLY A 203 20.98 -14.08 8.26
CA GLY A 203 21.97 -13.00 8.19
C GLY A 203 21.37 -11.62 8.02
N LYS A 204 20.12 -11.40 8.48
CA LYS A 204 19.41 -10.11 8.40
C LYS A 204 20.20 -8.96 9.00
N SER A 205 20.61 -9.07 10.27
CA SER A 205 21.36 -8.03 10.95
C SER A 205 22.76 -7.82 10.36
N ALA A 206 23.40 -8.88 9.85
CA ALA A 206 24.66 -8.75 9.12
C ALA A 206 24.46 -7.98 7.80
N LEU A 207 23.38 -8.27 7.08
CA LEU A 207 23.01 -7.56 5.84
C LEU A 207 22.61 -6.11 6.14
N PHE A 208 21.87 -5.87 7.21
CA PHE A 208 21.53 -4.54 7.69
C PHE A 208 22.80 -3.71 7.93
N ASN A 209 23.76 -4.22 8.69
CA ASN A 209 25.03 -3.56 8.97
C ASN A 209 25.87 -3.33 7.69
N ALA A 210 25.88 -4.30 6.78
CA ALA A 210 26.61 -4.18 5.51
C ALA A 210 26.00 -3.16 4.55
N LEU A 211 24.67 -2.98 4.58
CA LEU A 211 23.97 -1.97 3.81
C LEU A 211 24.06 -0.57 4.46
N SER A 212 24.02 -0.46 5.77
CA SER A 212 24.06 0.81 6.49
C SER A 212 25.46 1.43 6.56
N GLY A 213 26.54 0.60 6.49
CA GLY A 213 27.91 1.10 6.60
C GLY A 213 28.26 1.65 7.97
N SER A 214 29.49 2.25 8.08
CA SER A 214 30.01 2.86 9.31
C SER A 214 29.34 4.18 9.70
N ASP A 215 28.57 4.80 8.80
CA ASP A 215 27.95 6.11 8.98
C ASP A 215 26.45 6.02 9.34
N ALA A 216 25.98 4.83 9.71
CA ALA A 216 24.61 4.67 10.13
C ALA A 216 24.33 5.46 11.41
N ILE A 217 23.54 6.52 11.29
CA ILE A 217 22.91 7.16 12.45
C ILE A 217 21.84 6.19 12.93
N VAL A 218 22.18 5.38 13.92
CA VAL A 218 21.21 4.56 14.65
C VAL A 218 20.37 5.53 15.48
N SER A 219 19.28 6.00 14.92
CA SER A 219 18.33 6.84 15.65
C SER A 219 17.34 5.94 16.36
N GLY A 220 17.54 5.73 17.66
CA GLY A 220 16.46 5.28 18.54
C GLY A 220 15.39 6.38 18.54
N ILE A 221 14.17 6.06 18.19
CA ILE A 221 13.03 6.99 18.33
C ILE A 221 12.85 7.20 19.84
N PRO A 222 12.92 8.48 20.35
CA PRO A 222 12.76 8.73 21.77
C PRO A 222 11.40 8.25 22.26
N GLY A 223 11.40 7.28 23.18
CA GLY A 223 10.19 6.74 23.80
C GLY A 223 9.97 5.23 23.68
N SER A 224 10.82 4.48 23.00
CA SER A 224 10.70 3.03 22.85
C SER A 224 11.97 2.33 23.36
N THR A 225 11.94 1.82 24.57
CA THR A 225 13.02 1.01 25.14
C THR A 225 12.93 -0.42 24.61
N ARG A 226 13.86 -0.80 23.72
CA ARG A 226 14.13 -2.08 23.01
C ARG A 226 13.62 -2.13 21.58
N ASP A 227 14.36 -1.50 20.69
CA ASP A 227 13.90 -0.89 19.45
C ASP A 227 14.21 -1.73 18.22
N VAL A 228 13.29 -1.65 17.22
CA VAL A 228 13.61 -1.99 15.82
C VAL A 228 14.76 -1.10 15.39
N LEU A 229 15.91 -1.69 15.06
CA LEU A 229 17.07 -0.94 14.57
C LEU A 229 16.69 -0.31 13.22
N SER A 230 16.89 0.98 13.11
CA SER A 230 16.68 1.71 11.85
C SER A 230 17.96 2.42 11.42
N ALA A 231 18.25 2.38 10.14
CA ALA A 231 19.36 3.09 9.53
C ALA A 231 18.92 3.78 8.24
N GLU A 232 19.61 4.86 7.89
CA GLU A 232 19.45 5.49 6.60
C GLU A 232 20.50 4.96 5.64
N ILE A 233 20.06 4.57 4.43
CA ILE A 233 20.95 4.10 3.37
C ILE A 233 20.68 4.88 2.10
N ASP A 234 21.70 5.04 1.27
CA ASP A 234 21.56 5.55 -0.08
C ASP A 234 21.40 4.38 -1.07
N ALA A 235 20.26 4.33 -1.73
CA ALA A 235 19.96 3.40 -2.82
C ALA A 235 19.72 4.16 -4.15
N GLY A 236 20.37 5.34 -4.34
CA GLY A 236 20.06 6.32 -5.37
C GLY A 236 18.97 7.31 -4.93
N LEU A 237 18.41 7.08 -3.77
CA LEU A 237 17.54 7.96 -2.98
C LEU A 237 17.72 7.58 -1.50
N PRO A 238 17.43 8.50 -0.56
CA PRO A 238 17.49 8.19 0.86
C PRO A 238 16.37 7.22 1.25
N VAL A 239 16.74 6.08 1.80
CA VAL A 239 15.84 5.00 2.22
C VAL A 239 16.03 4.71 3.71
N ARG A 240 14.94 4.53 4.43
CA ARG A 240 14.97 4.04 5.82
C ARG A 240 14.94 2.50 5.83
N LEU A 241 16.02 1.90 6.28
CA LEU A 241 16.15 0.45 6.44
C LEU A 241 15.76 0.06 7.87
N LEU A 242 14.93 -0.97 8.02
CA LEU A 242 14.53 -1.53 9.32
C LEU A 242 15.03 -2.97 9.44
N ASP A 243 15.69 -3.30 10.56
CA ASP A 243 15.99 -4.69 10.92
C ASP A 243 14.78 -5.29 11.65
N GLY A 244 14.06 -6.19 10.98
CA GLY A 244 12.90 -6.87 11.55
C GLY A 244 13.32 -8.13 12.34
N PRO A 245 12.58 -8.54 13.39
CA PRO A 245 12.83 -9.78 14.09
C PRO A 245 12.59 -10.99 13.18
N GLY A 246 13.30 -12.08 13.44
CA GLY A 246 13.05 -13.36 12.80
C GLY A 246 11.67 -13.92 13.21
N GLU A 247 10.97 -14.59 12.31
CA GLU A 247 9.62 -15.14 12.53
C GLU A 247 9.50 -16.14 13.69
N GLN A 248 10.59 -16.53 14.33
CA GLN A 248 10.65 -17.51 15.41
C GLN A 248 11.41 -17.06 16.67
N ASP A 249 11.76 -15.80 16.82
CA ASP A 249 12.37 -15.32 18.07
C ASP A 249 11.30 -15.12 19.14
N ALA A 250 11.01 -16.13 19.86
CA ALA A 250 11.21 -16.53 21.23
C ALA A 250 9.97 -17.04 21.94
N PRO A 251 10.06 -18.16 22.62
CA PRO A 251 9.29 -18.40 23.85
C PRO A 251 9.91 -17.54 24.95
N GLY A 252 9.28 -16.40 25.30
CA GLY A 252 9.68 -15.57 26.45
C GLY A 252 9.92 -14.08 26.23
N LEU A 253 9.83 -13.56 25.01
CA LEU A 253 9.82 -12.10 24.78
C LEU A 253 8.38 -11.57 24.86
N ASP A 254 8.22 -10.46 25.61
CA ASP A 254 6.94 -9.78 25.81
C ASP A 254 6.16 -9.61 24.49
N GLY A 255 4.90 -10.04 24.48
CA GLY A 255 4.04 -10.01 23.28
C GLY A 255 3.95 -8.64 22.59
N GLU A 256 4.27 -7.55 23.31
CA GLU A 256 4.38 -6.20 22.77
C GLU A 256 5.57 -5.99 21.81
N ALA A 257 6.74 -6.58 22.04
CA ALA A 257 7.90 -6.42 21.15
C ALA A 257 7.66 -7.13 19.79
N VAL A 258 7.03 -8.30 19.83
CA VAL A 258 6.64 -9.05 18.63
C VAL A 258 5.53 -8.30 17.86
N ALA A 259 4.57 -7.69 18.57
CA ALA A 259 3.52 -6.90 17.98
C ALA A 259 4.07 -5.64 17.27
N ARG A 260 5.01 -4.92 17.92
CA ARG A 260 5.65 -3.72 17.33
C ARG A 260 6.48 -4.04 16.10
N SER A 261 7.18 -5.16 16.12
CA SER A 261 7.98 -5.60 14.97
C SER A 261 7.12 -6.06 13.80
N ARG A 262 6.00 -6.73 14.06
CA ARG A 262 4.99 -7.01 13.03
C ARG A 262 4.39 -5.72 12.48
N ASP A 263 4.20 -4.72 13.32
CA ASP A 263 3.67 -3.42 12.92
C ASP A 263 4.68 -2.66 12.03
N ALA A 264 5.98 -2.69 12.36
CA ALA A 264 7.04 -2.13 11.52
C ALA A 264 7.14 -2.82 10.15
N LEU A 265 7.04 -4.16 10.12
CA LEU A 265 6.97 -4.92 8.87
C LEU A 265 5.70 -4.57 8.08
N ARG A 266 4.57 -4.35 8.76
CA ARG A 266 3.32 -3.93 8.11
C ARG A 266 3.40 -2.54 7.48
N ARG A 267 4.21 -1.64 8.04
CA ARG A 267 4.36 -0.25 7.56
C ARG A 267 5.42 -0.08 6.47
N ALA A 268 6.25 -1.08 6.22
CA ALA A 268 7.29 -1.02 5.20
C ALA A 268 6.72 -0.91 3.78
N ASP A 269 7.34 -0.08 2.94
CA ASP A 269 6.97 0.12 1.54
C ASP A 269 7.48 -1.01 0.65
N LEU A 270 8.61 -1.65 1.03
CA LEU A 270 9.23 -2.78 0.37
C LEU A 270 9.80 -3.75 1.39
N LEU A 271 9.73 -5.06 1.10
CA LEU A 271 10.29 -6.11 1.93
C LEU A 271 11.56 -6.69 1.29
N LEU A 272 12.62 -6.86 2.10
CA LEU A 272 13.77 -7.70 1.77
C LEU A 272 13.61 -9.04 2.46
N PHE A 273 13.21 -10.06 1.71
CA PHE A 273 13.10 -11.41 2.25
C PHE A 273 14.46 -12.10 2.17
N VAL A 274 15.15 -12.14 3.32
CA VAL A 274 16.52 -12.64 3.42
C VAL A 274 16.50 -14.13 3.74
N VAL A 275 17.16 -14.92 2.91
CA VAL A 275 17.31 -16.37 3.03
C VAL A 275 18.79 -16.73 3.01
N ASP A 276 19.18 -17.71 3.83
CA ASP A 276 20.52 -18.31 3.73
C ASP A 276 20.58 -19.19 2.47
N ALA A 277 21.39 -18.78 1.51
CA ALA A 277 21.53 -19.51 0.25
C ALA A 277 22.16 -20.92 0.42
N SER A 278 22.83 -21.16 1.54
CA SER A 278 23.43 -22.48 1.87
C SER A 278 22.48 -23.41 2.64
N ASP A 279 21.33 -22.92 3.13
CA ASP A 279 20.37 -23.70 3.96
C ASP A 279 18.92 -23.27 3.63
N ALA A 280 18.57 -23.35 2.37
CA ALA A 280 17.26 -22.91 1.88
C ALA A 280 16.10 -23.83 2.30
N GLU A 281 16.39 -25.02 2.81
CA GLU A 281 15.36 -25.95 3.27
C GLU A 281 14.58 -25.42 4.49
N ARG A 282 15.21 -24.54 5.26
CA ARG A 282 14.60 -23.91 6.44
C ARG A 282 13.72 -22.69 6.15
N ALA A 283 13.76 -22.20 4.93
CA ALA A 283 12.96 -21.03 4.56
C ALA A 283 11.56 -21.44 4.13
N LEU A 284 10.56 -21.05 4.89
CA LEU A 284 9.16 -21.15 4.45
C LEU A 284 8.91 -20.16 3.30
N PRO A 285 8.14 -20.52 2.28
CA PRO A 285 7.80 -19.59 1.21
C PRO A 285 7.01 -18.43 1.79
N LEU A 286 7.53 -17.20 1.58
CA LEU A 286 6.83 -15.98 1.93
C LEU A 286 5.90 -15.61 0.78
N GLU A 287 4.63 -15.43 1.09
CA GLU A 287 3.69 -14.78 0.18
C GLU A 287 3.65 -13.29 0.52
N PRO A 288 4.14 -12.39 -0.37
CA PRO A 288 4.24 -10.97 -0.06
C PRO A 288 2.89 -10.23 -0.01
N ARG A 289 1.76 -10.94 -0.21
CA ARG A 289 0.38 -10.43 -0.10
C ARG A 289 0.21 -9.02 -0.66
N GLY A 290 0.54 -8.83 -1.96
CA GLY A 290 0.39 -7.55 -2.64
C GLY A 290 1.41 -6.47 -2.27
N ARG A 291 2.58 -6.84 -1.73
CA ARG A 291 3.69 -5.92 -1.44
C ARG A 291 4.87 -6.17 -2.36
N PRO A 292 5.56 -5.11 -2.83
CA PRO A 292 6.83 -5.29 -3.49
C PRO A 292 7.83 -5.96 -2.53
N ALA A 293 8.47 -7.01 -3.00
CA ALA A 293 9.46 -7.75 -2.23
C ALA A 293 10.62 -8.21 -3.11
N ILE A 294 11.83 -8.16 -2.55
CA ILE A 294 13.04 -8.72 -3.17
C ILE A 294 13.46 -9.95 -2.36
N LEU A 295 13.67 -11.08 -3.04
CA LEU A 295 14.31 -12.23 -2.46
C LEU A 295 15.83 -11.98 -2.38
N VAL A 296 16.38 -11.96 -1.17
CA VAL A 296 17.81 -11.80 -0.96
C VAL A 296 18.41 -13.13 -0.56
N LEU A 297 19.11 -13.76 -1.49
CA LEU A 297 19.85 -15.01 -1.30
C LEU A 297 21.21 -14.66 -0.69
N ASN A 298 21.24 -14.58 0.63
CA ASN A 298 22.43 -14.16 1.39
C ASN A 298 23.39 -15.33 1.62
N LYS A 299 24.62 -15.03 2.02
CA LYS A 299 25.73 -15.97 2.22
C LYS A 299 26.14 -16.69 0.92
N SER A 300 26.07 -15.98 -0.23
CA SER A 300 26.49 -16.47 -1.54
C SER A 300 27.96 -16.89 -1.61
N ASP A 301 28.76 -16.44 -0.63
CA ASP A 301 30.15 -16.86 -0.44
C ASP A 301 30.30 -18.32 0.05
N ARG A 302 29.22 -18.94 0.52
CA ARG A 302 29.19 -20.34 0.97
C ARG A 302 28.61 -21.28 -0.07
N SER A 303 27.55 -20.88 -0.73
CA SER A 303 26.86 -21.68 -1.75
C SER A 303 26.05 -20.78 -2.69
N ARG A 304 25.98 -21.18 -3.97
CA ARG A 304 25.08 -20.62 -4.99
C ARG A 304 24.33 -21.77 -5.64
N ASP A 305 23.23 -22.15 -5.06
CA ASP A 305 22.34 -23.15 -5.65
C ASP A 305 21.13 -22.45 -6.31
N GLU A 306 21.09 -22.43 -7.62
CA GLU A 306 19.99 -21.83 -8.40
C GLU A 306 18.65 -22.51 -8.14
N SER A 307 18.62 -23.76 -7.66
CA SER A 307 17.38 -24.45 -7.31
C SER A 307 16.63 -23.75 -6.16
N VAL A 308 17.35 -23.03 -5.29
CA VAL A 308 16.78 -22.26 -4.20
C VAL A 308 15.84 -21.18 -4.71
N ARG A 309 16.20 -20.50 -5.80
CA ARG A 309 15.40 -19.43 -6.38
C ARG A 309 14.02 -19.93 -6.84
N SER A 310 13.95 -21.13 -7.42
CA SER A 310 12.73 -21.69 -7.98
C SER A 310 11.68 -22.04 -6.92
N ARG A 311 12.09 -22.17 -5.64
CA ARG A 311 11.19 -22.46 -4.51
C ARG A 311 10.36 -21.25 -4.07
N PHE A 312 10.77 -20.04 -4.47
CA PHE A 312 10.11 -18.79 -4.09
C PHE A 312 9.39 -18.17 -5.29
N ARG A 313 8.13 -17.79 -5.10
CA ARG A 313 7.31 -17.09 -6.13
C ARG A 313 7.66 -15.60 -6.27
N LEU A 314 8.80 -15.17 -5.73
CA LEU A 314 9.27 -13.80 -5.86
C LEU A 314 10.02 -13.62 -7.20
N ARG A 315 9.62 -12.62 -7.97
CA ARG A 315 10.20 -12.33 -9.30
C ARG A 315 11.60 -11.74 -9.20
N GLU A 316 11.80 -10.84 -8.24
CA GLU A 316 13.07 -10.18 -8.00
C GLU A 316 13.89 -10.97 -7.01
N ALA A 317 15.07 -11.41 -7.42
CA ALA A 317 16.03 -12.13 -6.59
C ALA A 317 17.45 -11.57 -6.77
N VAL A 318 18.17 -11.42 -5.65
CA VAL A 318 19.56 -10.93 -5.64
C VAL A 318 20.41 -11.84 -4.77
N TRP A 319 21.54 -12.29 -5.30
CA TRP A 319 22.56 -12.98 -4.54
C TRP A 319 23.44 -11.98 -3.80
N THR A 320 23.61 -12.18 -2.50
CA THR A 320 24.42 -11.29 -1.66
C THR A 320 25.32 -12.08 -0.70
N SER A 321 26.42 -11.48 -0.31
CA SER A 321 27.17 -11.87 0.86
C SER A 321 27.41 -10.65 1.75
N ALA A 322 26.73 -10.60 2.87
CA ALA A 322 26.95 -9.55 3.88
C ALA A 322 28.38 -9.54 4.43
N ARG A 323 29.10 -10.67 4.32
CA ARG A 323 30.48 -10.80 4.78
C ARG A 323 31.50 -10.22 3.80
N THR A 324 31.33 -10.46 2.49
CA THR A 324 32.29 -10.03 1.47
C THR A 324 31.90 -8.73 0.78
N GLY A 325 30.64 -8.27 0.96
CA GLY A 325 30.08 -7.13 0.25
C GLY A 325 29.58 -7.46 -1.17
N GLU A 326 29.73 -8.71 -1.60
CA GLU A 326 29.28 -9.14 -2.93
C GLU A 326 27.75 -8.98 -3.08
N GLY A 327 27.31 -8.46 -4.23
CA GLY A 327 25.90 -8.26 -4.55
C GLY A 327 25.22 -7.08 -3.87
N LEU A 328 25.85 -6.40 -2.90
CA LEU A 328 25.24 -5.26 -2.19
C LEU A 328 24.98 -4.07 -3.11
N ALA A 329 25.88 -3.80 -4.06
CA ALA A 329 25.69 -2.73 -5.05
C ALA A 329 24.52 -3.04 -6.00
N ASP A 330 24.34 -4.31 -6.38
CA ASP A 330 23.20 -4.74 -7.18
C ASP A 330 21.89 -4.65 -6.39
N LEU A 331 21.92 -5.07 -5.13
CA LEU A 331 20.76 -4.92 -4.23
C LEU A 331 20.36 -3.45 -4.05
N ARG A 332 21.32 -2.53 -3.82
CA ARG A 332 21.02 -1.08 -3.74
C ARG A 332 20.44 -0.54 -5.03
N ARG A 333 20.97 -0.92 -6.18
CA ARG A 333 20.46 -0.50 -7.49
C ARG A 333 19.03 -1.01 -7.71
N ARG A 334 18.72 -2.25 -7.36
CA ARG A 334 17.37 -2.81 -7.47
C ARG A 334 16.40 -2.19 -6.47
N LEU A 335 16.84 -1.92 -5.25
CA LEU A 335 16.08 -1.11 -4.29
C LEU A 335 15.75 0.26 -4.90
N GLY A 336 16.77 0.96 -5.41
CA GLY A 336 16.58 2.22 -6.11
C GLY A 336 15.57 2.09 -7.25
N SER A 337 15.72 1.13 -8.16
CA SER A 337 14.81 0.97 -9.29
C SER A 337 13.37 0.64 -8.91
N LEU A 338 13.14 -0.05 -7.81
CA LEU A 338 11.80 -0.35 -7.30
C LEU A 338 11.21 0.81 -6.48
N LEU A 339 12.06 1.61 -5.84
CA LEU A 339 11.68 2.74 -5.02
C LEU A 339 11.77 4.07 -5.77
N THR A 340 12.72 4.20 -6.72
CA THR A 340 12.79 5.33 -7.66
C THR A 340 11.81 5.06 -8.78
N LEU A 341 10.83 5.82 -8.76
CA LEU A 341 9.74 5.78 -9.71
C LEU A 341 10.02 6.71 -10.90
N ASP A 342 11.17 7.35 -10.94
CA ASP A 342 11.57 8.26 -12.02
C ASP A 342 12.67 7.64 -12.90
N GLU A 343 12.34 7.33 -14.15
CA GLU A 343 13.34 7.33 -15.21
C GLU A 343 13.72 8.80 -15.47
N PRO A 344 15.04 9.14 -15.46
CA PRO A 344 15.47 10.49 -15.81
C PRO A 344 14.99 10.82 -17.23
N GLY A 345 14.06 11.77 -17.36
CA GLY A 345 13.56 12.23 -18.66
C GLY A 345 12.07 12.01 -18.93
N ARG A 346 11.30 11.35 -18.05
CA ARG A 346 9.84 11.34 -18.18
C ARG A 346 9.25 12.60 -17.60
N ALA A 347 8.61 13.37 -18.46
CA ALA A 347 7.79 14.54 -18.11
C ALA A 347 6.81 14.22 -16.97
N ALA A 348 6.48 15.23 -16.16
CA ALA A 348 5.52 15.18 -15.08
C ALA A 348 4.28 14.36 -15.50
N GLY A 349 4.16 13.13 -14.98
CA GLY A 349 3.00 12.27 -15.27
C GLY A 349 1.73 12.92 -14.72
N ARG A 350 0.62 12.71 -15.41
CA ARG A 350 -0.68 13.23 -15.00
C ARG A 350 -1.10 12.71 -13.62
N PHE A 351 -0.75 11.46 -13.31
CA PHE A 351 -1.16 10.78 -12.08
C PHE A 351 0.05 10.52 -11.18
N ARG A 352 -0.07 10.85 -9.89
CA ARG A 352 0.92 10.53 -8.86
C ARG A 352 0.54 9.23 -8.19
N VAL A 353 1.26 8.15 -8.49
CA VAL A 353 0.97 6.82 -7.95
C VAL A 353 1.91 6.48 -6.80
N THR A 354 1.38 5.77 -5.79
CA THR A 354 2.18 5.22 -4.70
C THR A 354 3.01 4.02 -5.19
N VAL A 355 4.05 3.66 -4.42
CA VAL A 355 4.86 2.45 -4.70
C VAL A 355 3.96 1.22 -4.80
N ARG A 356 2.98 1.10 -3.90
CA ARG A 356 1.99 0.02 -3.90
C ARG A 356 1.18 -0.01 -5.20
N GLN A 357 0.58 1.12 -5.58
CA GLN A 357 -0.25 1.21 -6.80
C GLN A 357 0.57 0.84 -8.04
N ARG A 358 1.80 1.33 -8.13
CA ARG A 358 2.67 1.02 -9.27
C ARG A 358 3.07 -0.45 -9.32
N ALA A 359 3.37 -1.07 -8.18
CA ALA A 359 3.65 -2.49 -8.12
C ALA A 359 2.46 -3.32 -8.65
N LEU A 360 1.24 -2.97 -8.25
CA LEU A 360 0.01 -3.62 -8.72
C LEU A 360 -0.24 -3.38 -10.22
N LEU A 361 0.00 -2.17 -10.73
CA LEU A 361 -0.08 -1.89 -12.17
C LEU A 361 0.92 -2.74 -12.97
N ARG A 362 2.16 -2.91 -12.47
CA ARG A 362 3.17 -3.77 -13.10
C ARG A 362 2.82 -5.25 -13.03
N GLU A 363 2.20 -5.68 -11.93
CA GLU A 363 1.70 -7.05 -11.79
C GLU A 363 0.60 -7.33 -12.81
N ALA A 364 -0.35 -6.42 -12.96
CA ALA A 364 -1.40 -6.50 -13.97
C ALA A 364 -0.83 -6.48 -15.40
N GLU A 365 0.13 -5.59 -15.69
CA GLU A 365 0.84 -5.56 -16.97
C GLU A 365 1.45 -6.90 -17.32
N SER A 366 2.16 -7.51 -16.36
CA SER A 366 2.81 -8.78 -16.57
C SER A 366 1.83 -9.95 -16.74
N ALA A 367 0.68 -9.91 -16.09
CA ALA A 367 -0.37 -10.90 -16.28
C ALA A 367 -1.01 -10.77 -17.67
N LEU A 368 -1.32 -9.54 -18.09
CA LEU A 368 -1.85 -9.28 -19.44
C LEU A 368 -0.83 -9.60 -20.54
N ASP A 369 0.47 -9.40 -20.31
CA ASP A 369 1.52 -9.75 -21.27
C ASP A 369 1.57 -11.27 -21.51
N ARG A 370 1.38 -12.09 -20.45
CA ARG A 370 1.25 -13.53 -20.58
C ARG A 370 -0.03 -13.93 -21.33
N ALA A 371 -1.17 -13.34 -20.99
CA ALA A 371 -2.43 -13.58 -21.67
C ALA A 371 -2.35 -13.22 -23.17
N ALA A 372 -1.71 -12.08 -23.50
CA ALA A 372 -1.48 -11.64 -24.87
C ALA A 372 -0.43 -12.44 -25.63
N GLY A 373 0.49 -13.11 -24.92
CA GLY A 373 1.53 -13.97 -25.48
C GLY A 373 1.11 -15.44 -25.58
N ALA A 374 -0.09 -15.81 -25.13
CA ALA A 374 -0.59 -17.18 -25.25
C ALA A 374 -0.67 -17.57 -26.72
N SER A 375 -0.06 -18.74 -27.07
CA SER A 375 -0.18 -19.28 -28.42
C SER A 375 -1.51 -20.00 -28.59
N ALA A 376 -1.98 -20.14 -29.81
CA ALA A 376 -3.23 -20.86 -30.15
C ALA A 376 -3.25 -22.34 -29.66
N GLY A 377 -2.13 -22.87 -29.20
CA GLY A 377 -2.03 -24.21 -28.61
C GLY A 377 -2.02 -24.24 -27.08
N MET A 378 -2.02 -23.06 -26.39
CA MET A 378 -2.22 -22.99 -24.95
C MET A 378 -3.72 -22.83 -24.70
N GLY A 379 -4.30 -23.69 -23.87
CA GLY A 379 -5.73 -23.68 -23.54
C GLY A 379 -6.21 -22.33 -22.97
N LEU A 380 -7.46 -22.00 -23.21
CA LEU A 380 -8.11 -20.77 -22.73
C LEU A 380 -8.08 -20.65 -21.20
N GLU A 381 -7.92 -21.76 -20.46
CA GLU A 381 -7.81 -21.81 -19.00
C GLU A 381 -6.60 -21.00 -18.49
N PHE A 382 -5.47 -21.04 -19.19
CA PHE A 382 -4.29 -20.24 -18.84
C PHE A 382 -4.56 -18.75 -19.06
N THR A 383 -5.21 -18.41 -20.17
CA THR A 383 -5.63 -17.02 -20.45
C THR A 383 -6.58 -16.51 -19.38
N ALA A 384 -7.59 -17.31 -18.99
CA ALA A 384 -8.53 -16.94 -17.92
C ALA A 384 -7.83 -16.74 -16.58
N ALA A 385 -6.85 -17.59 -16.25
CA ALA A 385 -6.07 -17.46 -15.02
C ALA A 385 -5.25 -16.16 -15.00
N ASP A 386 -4.61 -15.80 -16.12
CA ASP A 386 -3.84 -14.55 -16.22
C ASP A 386 -4.75 -13.31 -16.21
N LEU A 387 -5.92 -13.35 -16.86
CA LEU A 387 -6.91 -12.28 -16.80
C LEU A 387 -7.43 -12.05 -15.37
N ARG A 388 -7.72 -13.13 -14.63
CA ARG A 388 -8.11 -13.05 -13.22
C ARG A 388 -6.98 -12.46 -12.35
N ALA A 389 -5.73 -12.83 -12.60
CA ALA A 389 -4.58 -12.26 -11.92
C ALA A 389 -4.46 -10.75 -12.17
N ALA A 390 -4.67 -10.31 -13.41
CA ALA A 390 -4.68 -8.89 -13.76
C ALA A 390 -5.82 -8.14 -13.05
N LEU A 391 -7.05 -8.67 -13.06
CA LEU A 391 -8.19 -8.09 -12.34
C LEU A 391 -7.95 -8.01 -10.83
N SER A 392 -7.37 -9.03 -10.22
CA SER A 392 -7.03 -9.04 -8.80
C SER A 392 -6.03 -7.93 -8.46
N ALA A 393 -5.00 -7.75 -9.29
CA ALA A 393 -4.01 -6.70 -9.08
C ALA A 393 -4.62 -5.29 -9.22
N LEU A 394 -5.45 -5.04 -10.25
CA LEU A 394 -6.13 -3.76 -10.44
C LEU A 394 -7.16 -3.51 -9.33
N GLY A 395 -7.93 -4.54 -8.94
CA GLY A 395 -8.87 -4.48 -7.83
C GLY A 395 -8.21 -4.15 -6.49
N GLY A 396 -6.93 -4.50 -6.32
CA GLY A 396 -6.12 -4.07 -5.19
C GLY A 396 -5.86 -2.56 -5.16
N ILE A 397 -5.85 -1.88 -6.32
CA ILE A 397 -5.66 -0.42 -6.39
C ILE A 397 -6.96 0.29 -6.02
N SER A 398 -8.10 -0.13 -6.59
CA SER A 398 -9.42 0.45 -6.33
C SER A 398 -9.99 0.11 -4.94
N GLY A 399 -9.44 -0.93 -4.30
CA GLY A 399 -9.87 -1.41 -2.97
C GLY A 399 -10.93 -2.49 -3.03
N ARG A 400 -11.30 -3.00 -4.20
CA ARG A 400 -12.27 -4.10 -4.35
C ARG A 400 -11.74 -5.43 -3.82
N ALA A 401 -10.43 -5.61 -3.83
CA ALA A 401 -9.72 -6.79 -3.35
C ALA A 401 -8.82 -6.48 -2.14
N SER A 402 -9.27 -5.59 -1.23
CA SER A 402 -8.49 -5.18 -0.06
C SER A 402 -8.88 -6.01 1.16
N ASP A 403 -7.89 -6.44 1.93
CA ASP A 403 -8.09 -7.00 3.27
C ASP A 403 -8.03 -5.90 4.36
N GLU A 404 -8.49 -6.21 5.57
CA GLU A 404 -8.50 -5.28 6.70
C GLU A 404 -7.09 -4.81 7.08
N ASP A 405 -6.09 -5.70 7.00
CA ASP A 405 -4.68 -5.39 7.31
C ASP A 405 -4.10 -4.33 6.36
N LEU A 406 -4.47 -4.39 5.07
CA LEU A 406 -4.05 -3.39 4.08
C LEU A 406 -4.70 -2.03 4.36
N LEU A 407 -6.00 -2.02 4.66
CA LEU A 407 -6.74 -0.79 4.97
C LEU A 407 -6.17 -0.12 6.23
N ASP A 408 -5.98 -0.85 7.31
CA ASP A 408 -5.37 -0.34 8.54
C ASP A 408 -4.00 0.29 8.28
N ARG A 409 -3.20 -0.33 7.42
CA ARG A 409 -1.89 0.18 7.05
C ARG A 409 -1.95 1.49 6.24
N ILE A 410 -2.86 1.60 5.28
CA ILE A 410 -3.01 2.81 4.48
C ILE A 410 -3.49 3.95 5.38
N PHE A 411 -4.54 3.72 6.15
CA PHE A 411 -5.17 4.76 6.95
C PHE A 411 -4.38 5.15 8.20
N SER A 412 -3.54 4.27 8.75
CA SER A 412 -2.65 4.63 9.87
C SER A 412 -1.62 5.72 9.54
N ARG A 413 -1.36 6.00 8.26
CA ARG A 413 -0.46 7.08 7.79
C ARG A 413 -1.12 8.45 7.78
N PHE A 414 -2.43 8.50 7.89
CA PHE A 414 -3.18 9.75 7.86
C PHE A 414 -3.07 10.51 9.18
N CYS A 415 -3.26 11.83 9.11
CA CYS A 415 -3.38 12.65 10.30
C CYS A 415 -4.65 12.32 11.09
N LEU A 416 -4.60 12.54 12.41
CA LEU A 416 -5.75 12.44 13.27
C LEU A 416 -6.82 13.48 12.85
N GLY A 417 -8.08 13.06 12.71
CA GLY A 417 -9.17 13.96 12.32
C GLY A 417 -9.43 14.06 10.81
N LYS A 418 -8.76 13.19 10.02
CA LYS A 418 -8.95 13.05 8.57
C LYS A 418 -9.55 11.71 8.20
#